data_2cbd197ea98c16f6daaa3fd4791e5630
#
_entry.id   2cbd197ea98c16f6daaa3fd4791e5630
#
_cell.length_a   1.000
_cell.length_b   1.000
_cell.length_c   1.000
_cell.angle_alpha   90.00
_cell.angle_beta   90.00
_cell.angle_gamma   90.00
#
_symmetry.space_group_name_H-M   'P 1'
#
loop_
_entity.id
_entity.type
_entity.pdbx_description
1 polymer ?
#
loop_
_entity_poly.entity_id
_entity_poly.type
_entity_poly.pdbx_seq_one_letter_code
_entity_poly.pdbx_strand_id
1 'polypeptide(L)'
;LHDALPILTVAEQFYSSNGVPISEDKGDFWSKNYPNRYDFTIIPDEGNNKHYLKIGEETAYLHLNREPRFYANLSFDRGTWYGYGYASDEPKDLAFYKFRAKEVSGRITSEDYSYTGYLNKKVCSYKTSVTDNGLSTERYAFPIIRLADLYLMYAEALNETLNTPSNDVYTYIDLVRERAGLDGVKESWQKYSKYPEKPNTKTGMREIIRMERLNELACEGKRFWDLRRWKKELPREVKGWYVQGETAQEFYRVTTLYLRSRYSFKDYLWPLKVETVLKDPNLGQNPGW
;
A
#
# COMPACT_ATOMS: atom_id res chain seq x y z
N LEU A 1 -12.57 -5.99 7.05
CA LEU A 1 -11.63 -5.26 7.95
C LEU A 1 -10.16 -5.39 7.50
N HIS A 2 -9.77 -6.50 6.87
CA HIS A 2 -8.36 -6.80 6.55
C HIS A 2 -7.75 -5.94 5.43
N ASP A 3 -8.57 -5.31 4.58
CA ASP A 3 -8.11 -4.44 3.50
C ASP A 3 -8.14 -2.95 3.88
N ALA A 4 -8.70 -2.62 5.04
CA ALA A 4 -8.83 -1.25 5.51
C ALA A 4 -7.64 -0.77 6.35
N LEU A 5 -6.90 -1.69 6.97
CA LEU A 5 -5.71 -1.35 7.78
C LEU A 5 -4.44 -1.61 6.97
N PRO A 6 -3.64 -0.58 6.70
CA PRO A 6 -2.31 -0.76 6.14
C PRO A 6 -1.46 -1.58 7.12
N ILE A 7 -0.86 -2.63 6.62
CA ILE A 7 0.06 -3.51 7.35
C ILE A 7 1.44 -3.44 6.70
N LEU A 8 2.45 -3.97 7.37
CA LEU A 8 3.82 -3.94 6.87
C LEU A 8 3.95 -4.50 5.45
N THR A 9 3.24 -5.60 5.14
CA THR A 9 3.22 -6.19 3.78
C THR A 9 2.65 -5.24 2.73
N VAL A 10 1.66 -4.40 3.09
CA VAL A 10 1.12 -3.37 2.19
C VAL A 10 2.14 -2.26 1.98
N ALA A 11 2.86 -1.84 3.02
CA ALA A 11 3.94 -0.87 2.89
C ALA A 11 5.08 -1.38 2.01
N GLU A 12 5.44 -2.66 2.11
CA GLU A 12 6.50 -3.27 1.29
C GLU A 12 6.15 -3.37 -0.19
N GLN A 13 4.88 -3.59 -0.54
CA GLN A 13 4.48 -3.83 -1.93
C GLN A 13 4.59 -2.59 -2.83
N PHE A 14 4.51 -1.38 -2.28
CA PHE A 14 4.70 -0.16 -3.09
C PHE A 14 6.08 -0.16 -3.73
N TYR A 15 6.20 0.49 -4.88
CA TYR A 15 7.45 0.57 -5.62
C TYR A 15 8.50 1.48 -4.93
N SER A 16 9.74 1.30 -5.33
CA SER A 16 10.79 2.29 -5.13
C SER A 16 10.47 3.58 -5.91
N SER A 17 11.21 4.65 -5.67
CA SER A 17 11.17 5.88 -6.47
C SER A 17 11.49 5.64 -7.95
N ASN A 18 12.15 4.52 -8.28
CA ASN A 18 12.47 4.09 -9.63
C ASN A 18 11.30 3.33 -10.32
N GLY A 19 10.15 3.18 -9.66
CA GLY A 19 8.96 2.55 -10.22
C GLY A 19 9.03 1.03 -10.37
N VAL A 20 9.91 0.35 -9.63
CA VAL A 20 10.03 -1.12 -9.59
C VAL A 20 9.90 -1.63 -8.15
N PRO A 21 9.56 -2.92 -7.93
CA PRO A 21 9.55 -3.47 -6.57
C PRO A 21 10.89 -3.26 -5.86
N ILE A 22 10.85 -2.87 -4.58
CA ILE A 22 12.06 -2.60 -3.79
C ILE A 22 13.02 -3.79 -3.72
N SER A 23 12.51 -5.02 -3.83
CA SER A 23 13.31 -6.26 -3.88
C SER A 23 14.02 -6.46 -5.22
N GLU A 24 13.47 -5.89 -6.30
CA GLU A 24 14.01 -6.02 -7.66
C GLU A 24 14.87 -4.82 -8.06
N ASP A 25 14.81 -3.71 -7.31
CA ASP A 25 15.54 -2.49 -7.63
C ASP A 25 17.04 -2.69 -7.44
N LYS A 26 17.80 -2.47 -8.54
CA LYS A 26 19.28 -2.52 -8.58
C LYS A 26 19.94 -1.17 -8.35
N GLY A 27 19.15 -0.11 -8.15
CA GLY A 27 19.66 1.22 -7.80
C GLY A 27 20.42 1.21 -6.47
N ASP A 28 21.34 2.15 -6.31
CA ASP A 28 22.30 2.15 -5.19
C ASP A 28 21.64 2.09 -3.81
N PHE A 29 20.52 2.78 -3.63
CA PHE A 29 19.84 2.79 -2.35
C PHE A 29 19.29 1.40 -2.00
N TRP A 30 18.46 0.81 -2.86
CA TRP A 30 17.80 -0.46 -2.55
C TRP A 30 18.71 -1.68 -2.67
N SER A 31 19.72 -1.64 -3.54
CA SER A 31 20.70 -2.71 -3.60
C SER A 31 21.47 -2.89 -2.29
N LYS A 32 21.71 -1.78 -1.56
CA LYS A 32 22.39 -1.77 -0.27
C LYS A 32 21.45 -2.03 0.91
N ASN A 33 20.27 -1.38 0.92
CA ASN A 33 19.43 -1.29 2.10
C ASN A 33 18.26 -2.28 2.13
N TYR A 34 17.94 -2.97 1.02
CA TYR A 34 16.83 -3.93 1.00
C TYR A 34 16.95 -5.04 2.07
N PRO A 35 18.12 -5.66 2.32
CA PRO A 35 18.26 -6.66 3.38
C PRO A 35 17.94 -6.10 4.78
N ASN A 36 18.30 -4.86 5.02
CA ASN A 36 18.16 -4.16 6.30
C ASN A 36 17.00 -3.15 6.30
N ARG A 37 16.00 -3.33 5.42
CA ARG A 37 14.91 -2.36 5.21
C ARG A 37 14.09 -2.04 6.46
N TYR A 38 14.14 -2.88 7.46
CA TYR A 38 13.45 -2.67 8.74
C TYR A 38 14.31 -1.95 9.79
N ASP A 39 15.63 -1.84 9.55
CA ASP A 39 16.49 -1.03 10.38
C ASP A 39 16.15 0.45 10.17
N PHE A 40 16.48 1.28 11.13
CA PHE A 40 16.21 2.72 11.09
C PHE A 40 17.47 3.54 10.83
N THR A 41 17.26 4.73 10.33
CA THR A 41 18.30 5.72 10.03
C THR A 41 17.78 7.13 10.24
N ILE A 42 18.67 8.09 10.34
CA ILE A 42 18.31 9.52 10.34
C ILE A 42 17.86 9.91 8.93
N ILE A 43 16.74 10.61 8.84
CA ILE A 43 16.17 11.08 7.57
C ILE A 43 17.08 12.19 7.03
N PRO A 44 17.73 11.96 5.88
CA PRO A 44 18.62 12.97 5.30
C PRO A 44 17.83 14.09 4.61
N ASP A 45 18.40 15.31 4.60
CA ASP A 45 17.86 16.42 3.80
C ASP A 45 18.30 16.29 2.34
N GLU A 46 17.75 15.31 1.65
CA GLU A 46 18.10 14.99 0.27
C GLU A 46 16.84 14.75 -0.57
N GLY A 47 16.89 15.14 -1.83
CA GLY A 47 15.83 14.92 -2.80
C GLY A 47 14.48 15.49 -2.33
N ASN A 48 13.44 14.64 -2.36
CA ASN A 48 12.08 15.01 -1.98
C ASN A 48 11.74 14.67 -0.52
N ASN A 49 12.70 14.24 0.29
CA ASN A 49 12.43 13.80 1.67
C ASN A 49 11.72 14.89 2.49
N LYS A 50 12.09 16.15 2.34
CA LYS A 50 11.49 17.29 3.05
C LYS A 50 9.98 17.43 2.84
N HIS A 51 9.44 16.92 1.72
CA HIS A 51 8.00 16.97 1.42
C HIS A 51 7.23 15.79 2.02
N TYR A 52 7.92 14.70 2.36
CA TYR A 52 7.30 13.45 2.79
C TYR A 52 7.63 13.06 4.22
N LEU A 53 8.73 13.55 4.76
CA LEU A 53 9.33 13.08 5.99
C LEU A 53 9.85 14.24 6.84
N LYS A 54 9.95 14.02 8.14
CA LYS A 54 10.54 14.99 9.05
C LYS A 54 12.07 14.86 9.08
N ILE A 55 12.74 15.75 8.37
CA ILE A 55 14.20 15.78 8.26
C ILE A 55 14.85 15.77 9.65
N GLY A 56 15.96 15.04 9.80
CA GLY A 56 16.77 14.96 11.00
C GLY A 56 16.23 14.03 12.09
N GLU A 57 15.02 13.47 11.92
CA GLU A 57 14.48 12.44 12.81
C GLU A 57 14.72 11.04 12.24
N GLU A 58 14.49 10.00 13.05
CA GLU A 58 14.76 8.61 12.68
C GLU A 58 13.54 7.93 12.07
N THR A 59 13.75 7.20 10.96
CA THR A 59 12.72 6.35 10.33
C THR A 59 13.34 5.07 9.78
N ALA A 60 12.50 4.05 9.49
CA ALA A 60 12.99 2.83 8.85
C ALA A 60 13.44 3.08 7.41
N TYR A 61 14.47 2.36 6.93
CA TYR A 61 14.87 2.41 5.51
C TYR A 61 13.69 2.12 4.57
N LEU A 62 12.73 1.31 5.02
CA LEU A 62 11.51 1.00 4.28
C LEU A 62 10.70 2.24 3.88
N HIS A 63 10.82 3.35 4.59
CA HIS A 63 10.08 4.58 4.34
C HIS A 63 10.80 5.55 3.39
N LEU A 64 12.04 5.27 3.02
CA LEU A 64 12.87 6.13 2.18
C LEU A 64 12.84 5.68 0.70
N ASN A 65 13.06 6.62 -0.21
CA ASN A 65 13.15 6.34 -1.65
C ASN A 65 12.01 5.48 -2.20
N ARG A 66 10.77 5.84 -1.84
CA ARG A 66 9.55 5.19 -2.32
C ARG A 66 8.85 6.03 -3.38
N GLU A 67 7.98 5.39 -4.15
CA GLU A 67 7.12 6.06 -5.10
C GLU A 67 6.16 7.06 -4.44
N PRO A 68 5.68 8.10 -5.14
CA PRO A 68 4.79 9.12 -4.56
C PRO A 68 3.52 8.55 -3.91
N ARG A 69 2.95 7.46 -4.47
CA ARG A 69 1.73 6.83 -3.93
C ARG A 69 1.95 6.21 -2.54
N PHE A 70 3.16 5.79 -2.21
CA PHE A 70 3.48 5.33 -0.86
C PHE A 70 3.20 6.44 0.16
N TYR A 71 3.74 7.62 -0.08
CA TYR A 71 3.59 8.78 0.82
C TYR A 71 2.18 9.38 0.78
N ALA A 72 1.51 9.30 -0.37
CA ALA A 72 0.15 9.80 -0.53
C ALA A 72 -0.91 8.90 0.14
N ASN A 73 -0.66 7.60 0.24
CA ASN A 73 -1.66 6.62 0.69
C ASN A 73 -1.45 6.16 2.13
N LEU A 74 -0.23 6.22 2.65
CA LEU A 74 0.12 5.70 3.96
C LEU A 74 0.58 6.79 4.91
N SER A 75 0.03 6.76 6.12
CA SER A 75 0.61 7.45 7.27
C SER A 75 1.52 6.47 8.01
N PHE A 76 2.67 6.95 8.44
CA PHE A 76 3.67 6.19 9.19
C PHE A 76 4.49 7.14 10.06
N ASP A 77 5.25 6.59 11.00
CA ASP A 77 6.05 7.38 11.93
C ASP A 77 7.02 8.32 11.19
N ARG A 78 6.97 9.61 11.52
CA ARG A 78 7.75 10.71 10.88
C ARG A 78 7.31 11.04 9.44
N GLY A 79 6.22 10.47 8.94
CA GLY A 79 5.60 10.89 7.69
C GLY A 79 4.82 12.18 7.84
N THR A 80 4.62 12.90 6.73
CA THR A 80 3.93 14.20 6.68
C THR A 80 2.42 14.09 6.49
N TRP A 81 1.69 15.11 6.96
CA TRP A 81 0.29 15.38 6.67
C TRP A 81 0.02 16.88 6.57
N TYR A 82 -0.92 17.29 5.72
CA TYR A 82 -1.41 18.66 5.63
C TYR A 82 -2.38 18.95 6.78
N GLY A 83 -1.84 19.19 7.98
CA GLY A 83 -2.64 19.31 9.19
C GLY A 83 -3.43 20.60 9.35
N TYR A 84 -3.17 21.59 8.50
CA TYR A 84 -3.70 22.95 8.66
C TYR A 84 -4.87 23.30 7.70
N GLY A 85 -5.35 22.32 6.95
CA GLY A 85 -6.50 22.52 6.05
C GLY A 85 -6.16 23.10 4.68
N TYR A 86 -4.88 23.21 4.33
CA TYR A 86 -4.40 23.61 3.01
C TYR A 86 -3.18 22.79 2.59
N ALA A 87 -2.94 22.70 1.28
CA ALA A 87 -1.73 22.10 0.75
C ALA A 87 -0.60 23.14 0.73
N SER A 88 0.56 22.75 1.24
CA SER A 88 1.78 23.56 1.23
C SER A 88 2.99 22.66 1.08
N ASP A 89 4.00 23.12 0.35
CA ASP A 89 5.30 22.45 0.24
C ASP A 89 6.32 22.99 1.27
N GLU A 90 5.90 23.97 2.08
CA GLU A 90 6.75 24.54 3.10
C GLU A 90 6.81 23.63 4.33
N PRO A 91 7.97 23.20 4.80
CA PRO A 91 8.09 22.28 5.94
C PRO A 91 7.42 22.78 7.23
N LYS A 92 7.36 24.11 7.43
CA LYS A 92 6.69 24.73 8.59
C LYS A 92 5.17 24.51 8.61
N ASP A 93 4.56 24.25 7.44
CA ASP A 93 3.13 24.08 7.25
C ASP A 93 2.73 22.60 7.25
N LEU A 94 3.69 21.68 7.43
CA LEU A 94 3.44 20.26 7.47
C LEU A 94 3.31 19.76 8.91
N ALA A 95 2.25 18.99 9.18
CA ALA A 95 2.16 18.19 10.39
C ALA A 95 2.90 16.86 10.17
N PHE A 96 3.41 16.27 11.25
CA PHE A 96 4.11 15.00 11.21
C PHE A 96 3.47 13.99 12.15
N TYR A 97 3.33 12.76 11.68
CA TYR A 97 2.89 11.66 12.54
C TYR A 97 4.01 11.26 13.51
N LYS A 98 3.63 10.99 14.75
CA LYS A 98 4.49 10.54 15.82
C LYS A 98 3.86 9.31 16.45
N PHE A 99 4.21 8.12 15.93
CA PHE A 99 3.54 6.85 16.25
C PHE A 99 4.22 6.04 17.35
N ARG A 100 5.37 6.47 17.86
CA ARG A 100 6.02 5.79 18.98
C ARG A 100 5.16 5.90 20.23
N ALA A 101 5.28 4.94 21.14
CA ALA A 101 4.50 4.98 22.37
C ALA A 101 4.71 6.28 23.15
N LYS A 102 3.64 6.76 23.80
CA LYS A 102 3.58 8.04 24.53
C LYS A 102 3.66 9.31 23.66
N GLU A 103 3.89 9.20 22.35
CA GLU A 103 3.79 10.33 21.44
C GLU A 103 2.34 10.60 21.02
N VAL A 104 2.06 11.80 20.47
CA VAL A 104 0.71 12.32 20.20
C VAL A 104 -0.15 11.44 19.28
N SER A 105 0.45 10.75 18.33
CA SER A 105 -0.25 9.82 17.42
C SER A 105 0.04 8.34 17.75
N GLY A 106 0.83 8.10 18.79
CA GLY A 106 1.25 6.79 19.24
C GLY A 106 0.31 6.20 20.29
N ARG A 107 0.73 5.10 20.91
CA ARG A 107 -0.02 4.45 21.96
C ARG A 107 0.10 5.22 23.26
N ILE A 108 -0.91 6.00 23.61
CA ILE A 108 -1.07 6.66 24.92
C ILE A 108 -2.00 5.83 25.80
N THR A 109 -3.11 5.34 25.22
CA THR A 109 -4.09 4.48 25.90
C THR A 109 -4.10 3.08 25.28
N SER A 110 -4.98 2.21 25.76
CA SER A 110 -5.16 0.87 25.19
C SER A 110 -5.99 0.83 23.91
N GLU A 111 -6.64 1.92 23.51
CA GLU A 111 -7.69 1.92 22.48
C GLU A 111 -7.38 2.78 21.26
N ASP A 112 -6.81 3.98 21.45
CA ASP A 112 -6.69 4.99 20.39
C ASP A 112 -5.27 5.06 19.82
N TYR A 113 -4.86 4.06 19.02
CA TYR A 113 -3.57 4.06 18.33
C TYR A 113 -3.57 3.14 17.10
N SER A 114 -2.59 3.31 16.23
CA SER A 114 -2.37 2.40 15.11
C SER A 114 -1.79 1.07 15.59
N TYR A 115 -2.55 -0.02 15.46
CA TYR A 115 -2.07 -1.38 15.82
C TYR A 115 -0.93 -1.90 14.94
N THR A 116 -0.74 -1.31 13.76
CA THR A 116 0.24 -1.79 12.77
C THR A 116 1.45 -0.86 12.64
N GLY A 117 1.36 0.35 13.18
CA GLY A 117 2.30 1.45 12.93
C GLY A 117 2.09 2.15 11.58
N TYR A 118 0.95 1.88 10.90
CA TYR A 118 0.51 2.56 9.69
C TYR A 118 -0.96 2.94 9.78
N LEU A 119 -1.34 4.03 9.12
CA LEU A 119 -2.73 4.42 8.90
C LEU A 119 -2.97 4.73 7.42
N ASN A 120 -4.23 4.68 7.01
CA ASN A 120 -4.65 5.02 5.65
C ASN A 120 -4.82 6.54 5.52
N LYS A 121 -4.20 7.14 4.50
CA LYS A 121 -4.37 8.56 4.11
C LYS A 121 -5.39 8.75 3.00
N LYS A 122 -5.76 7.70 2.27
CA LYS A 122 -6.81 7.78 1.26
C LYS A 122 -8.16 8.08 1.90
N VAL A 123 -9.08 8.59 1.10
CA VAL A 123 -10.47 8.85 1.51
C VAL A 123 -10.56 9.95 2.60
N CYS A 124 -9.57 10.82 2.64
CA CYS A 124 -9.55 11.99 3.50
C CYS A 124 -9.14 13.22 2.68
N SER A 125 -9.86 14.31 2.82
CA SER A 125 -9.47 15.57 2.16
C SER A 125 -8.24 16.16 2.83
N TYR A 126 -7.28 16.64 2.03
CA TYR A 126 -6.12 17.39 2.53
C TYR A 126 -6.52 18.69 3.24
N LYS A 127 -7.72 19.20 2.99
CA LYS A 127 -8.29 20.37 3.68
C LYS A 127 -8.81 20.07 5.08
N THR A 128 -8.83 18.80 5.48
CA THR A 128 -9.16 18.43 6.86
C THR A 128 -8.11 19.02 7.79
N SER A 129 -8.55 19.77 8.80
CA SER A 129 -7.65 20.39 9.78
C SER A 129 -8.03 19.98 11.20
N VAL A 130 -7.00 19.87 12.03
CA VAL A 130 -7.13 19.65 13.47
C VAL A 130 -6.64 20.92 14.16
N THR A 131 -7.49 21.52 14.95
CA THR A 131 -7.21 22.72 15.73
C THR A 131 -7.60 22.51 17.19
N ASP A 132 -7.23 23.44 18.07
CA ASP A 132 -7.65 23.42 19.48
C ASP A 132 -9.17 23.44 19.64
N ASN A 133 -9.91 23.94 18.63
CA ASN A 133 -11.38 23.97 18.58
C ASN A 133 -11.99 22.68 18.02
N GLY A 134 -11.20 21.68 17.68
CA GLY A 134 -11.65 20.38 17.21
C GLY A 134 -11.29 20.07 15.76
N LEU A 135 -11.94 19.04 15.22
CA LEU A 135 -11.71 18.52 13.86
C LEU A 135 -12.67 19.21 12.88
N SER A 136 -12.13 19.88 11.87
CA SER A 136 -12.86 20.38 10.72
C SER A 136 -12.64 19.47 9.52
N THR A 137 -13.71 18.87 9.01
CA THR A 137 -13.66 17.93 7.87
C THR A 137 -14.29 18.55 6.64
N GLU A 138 -13.62 18.38 5.50
CA GLU A 138 -14.15 18.76 4.18
C GLU A 138 -14.88 17.56 3.55
N ARG A 139 -16.08 17.79 3.06
CA ARG A 139 -16.81 16.78 2.27
C ARG A 139 -16.24 16.72 0.86
N TYR A 140 -16.02 15.53 0.36
CA TYR A 140 -15.62 15.29 -1.02
C TYR A 140 -16.40 14.10 -1.61
N ALA A 141 -16.46 14.03 -2.94
CA ALA A 141 -17.15 12.94 -3.63
C ALA A 141 -16.37 11.63 -3.42
N PHE A 142 -17.02 10.62 -2.84
CA PHE A 142 -16.43 9.30 -2.70
C PHE A 142 -16.45 8.56 -4.04
N PRO A 143 -15.29 8.17 -4.61
CA PRO A 143 -15.22 7.48 -5.89
C PRO A 143 -15.64 6.01 -5.74
N ILE A 144 -16.72 5.60 -6.39
CA ILE A 144 -17.16 4.21 -6.45
C ILE A 144 -16.38 3.44 -7.51
N ILE A 145 -16.18 4.06 -8.68
CA ILE A 145 -15.41 3.53 -9.82
C ILE A 145 -14.45 4.61 -10.27
N ARG A 146 -13.18 4.23 -10.46
CA ARG A 146 -12.14 5.13 -10.96
C ARG A 146 -11.60 4.64 -12.30
N LEU A 147 -11.27 5.58 -13.17
CA LEU A 147 -10.72 5.27 -14.49
C LEU A 147 -9.44 4.43 -14.43
N ALA A 148 -8.60 4.65 -13.40
CA ALA A 148 -7.41 3.83 -13.17
C ALA A 148 -7.74 2.33 -12.97
N ASP A 149 -8.84 2.01 -12.27
CA ASP A 149 -9.29 0.61 -12.12
C ASP A 149 -9.68 0.01 -13.48
N LEU A 150 -10.39 0.78 -14.31
CA LEU A 150 -10.77 0.34 -15.67
C LEU A 150 -9.54 0.13 -16.56
N TYR A 151 -8.58 1.03 -16.54
CA TYR A 151 -7.34 0.89 -17.31
C TYR A 151 -6.58 -0.37 -16.92
N LEU A 152 -6.43 -0.62 -15.62
CA LEU A 152 -5.71 -1.81 -15.13
C LEU A 152 -6.49 -3.10 -15.38
N MET A 153 -7.84 -3.10 -15.32
CA MET A 153 -8.65 -4.25 -15.72
C MET A 153 -8.52 -4.54 -17.23
N TYR A 154 -8.51 -3.51 -18.04
CA TYR A 154 -8.35 -3.66 -19.50
C TYR A 154 -6.95 -4.19 -19.86
N ALA A 155 -5.89 -3.62 -19.26
CA ALA A 155 -4.53 -4.11 -19.45
C ALA A 155 -4.38 -5.59 -19.01
N GLU A 156 -5.00 -5.98 -17.89
CA GLU A 156 -5.01 -7.37 -17.43
C GLU A 156 -5.73 -8.28 -18.44
N ALA A 157 -6.93 -7.92 -18.88
CA ALA A 157 -7.71 -8.72 -19.83
C ALA A 157 -6.95 -8.91 -21.16
N LEU A 158 -6.37 -7.85 -21.69
CA LEU A 158 -5.56 -7.92 -22.91
C LEU A 158 -4.36 -8.86 -22.72
N ASN A 159 -3.61 -8.68 -21.65
CA ASN A 159 -2.45 -9.54 -21.35
C ASN A 159 -2.83 -11.02 -21.23
N GLU A 160 -4.01 -11.33 -20.69
CA GLU A 160 -4.47 -12.73 -20.56
C GLU A 160 -4.93 -13.34 -21.89
N THR A 161 -5.39 -12.56 -22.85
CA THR A 161 -5.81 -13.06 -24.17
C THR A 161 -4.65 -13.24 -25.15
N LEU A 162 -3.53 -12.56 -24.95
CA LEU A 162 -2.37 -12.56 -25.84
C LEU A 162 -1.29 -13.54 -25.37
N ASN A 163 -0.43 -13.98 -26.28
CA ASN A 163 0.75 -14.79 -25.94
C ASN A 163 1.92 -13.95 -25.41
N THR A 164 2.01 -12.70 -25.88
CA THR A 164 2.98 -11.69 -25.44
C THR A 164 2.25 -10.36 -25.25
N PRO A 165 2.71 -9.49 -24.33
CA PRO A 165 2.08 -8.18 -24.14
C PRO A 165 2.11 -7.33 -25.42
N SER A 166 0.97 -6.74 -25.78
CA SER A 166 0.88 -5.76 -26.87
C SER A 166 1.20 -4.35 -26.39
N ASN A 167 1.35 -3.41 -27.34
CA ASN A 167 1.54 -2.00 -27.00
C ASN A 167 0.38 -1.44 -26.16
N ASP A 168 -0.84 -1.88 -26.41
CA ASP A 168 -2.00 -1.43 -25.62
C ASP A 168 -1.90 -1.82 -24.15
N VAL A 169 -1.36 -3.01 -23.83
CA VAL A 169 -1.13 -3.42 -22.45
C VAL A 169 -0.22 -2.41 -21.73
N TYR A 170 0.87 -2.00 -22.39
CA TYR A 170 1.79 -0.99 -21.81
C TYR A 170 1.11 0.38 -21.73
N THR A 171 0.41 0.82 -22.78
CA THR A 171 -0.26 2.11 -22.82
C THR A 171 -1.19 2.30 -21.61
N TYR A 172 -2.06 1.34 -21.33
CA TYR A 172 -3.04 1.51 -20.25
C TYR A 172 -2.44 1.42 -18.85
N ILE A 173 -1.40 0.65 -18.64
CA ILE A 173 -0.69 0.64 -17.35
C ILE A 173 0.17 1.90 -17.19
N ASP A 174 0.80 2.37 -18.28
CA ASP A 174 1.67 3.53 -18.24
C ASP A 174 0.88 4.82 -17.99
N LEU A 175 -0.35 4.96 -18.47
CA LEU A 175 -1.25 6.06 -18.10
C LEU A 175 -1.47 6.16 -16.57
N VAL A 176 -1.56 5.03 -15.89
CA VAL A 176 -1.69 5.02 -14.42
C VAL A 176 -0.38 5.39 -13.75
N ARG A 177 0.74 4.90 -14.27
CA ARG A 177 2.08 5.15 -13.76
C ARG A 177 2.50 6.60 -13.96
N GLU A 178 2.27 7.18 -15.14
CA GLU A 178 2.56 8.57 -15.46
C GLU A 178 1.83 9.53 -14.49
N ARG A 179 0.54 9.29 -14.25
CA ARG A 179 -0.22 10.06 -13.25
C ARG A 179 0.36 9.94 -11.84
N ALA A 180 0.98 8.81 -11.51
CA ALA A 180 1.65 8.58 -10.24
C ALA A 180 3.09 9.14 -10.20
N GLY A 181 3.57 9.78 -11.28
CA GLY A 181 4.93 10.33 -11.38
C GLY A 181 6.01 9.27 -11.59
N LEU A 182 5.66 8.15 -12.22
CA LEU A 182 6.58 7.06 -12.54
C LEU A 182 6.82 6.96 -14.04
N ASP A 183 8.01 6.55 -14.42
CA ASP A 183 8.32 6.18 -15.80
C ASP A 183 7.50 4.96 -16.25
N GLY A 184 7.37 4.77 -17.57
CA GLY A 184 6.69 3.62 -18.15
C GLY A 184 7.31 2.28 -17.70
N VAL A 185 6.51 1.22 -17.80
CA VAL A 185 6.92 -0.12 -17.33
C VAL A 185 8.21 -0.58 -17.98
N LYS A 186 8.30 -0.52 -19.32
CA LYS A 186 9.50 -0.97 -20.05
C LYS A 186 10.73 -0.20 -19.62
N GLU A 187 10.63 1.12 -19.55
CA GLU A 187 11.73 1.99 -19.17
C GLU A 187 12.20 1.72 -17.74
N SER A 188 11.27 1.68 -16.78
CA SER A 188 11.60 1.42 -15.38
C SER A 188 12.30 0.07 -15.18
N TRP A 189 11.76 -1.00 -15.77
CA TRP A 189 12.36 -2.34 -15.62
C TRP A 189 13.71 -2.47 -16.31
N GLN A 190 13.85 -1.95 -17.52
CA GLN A 190 15.13 -1.98 -18.24
C GLN A 190 16.24 -1.24 -17.48
N LYS A 191 15.90 -0.08 -16.95
CA LYS A 191 16.89 0.80 -16.30
C LYS A 191 17.21 0.37 -14.87
N TYR A 192 16.20 0.00 -14.09
CA TYR A 192 16.33 -0.14 -12.65
C TYR A 192 16.09 -1.54 -12.09
N SER A 193 15.47 -2.46 -12.83
CA SER A 193 15.17 -3.78 -12.29
C SER A 193 16.33 -4.77 -12.51
N LYS A 194 16.49 -5.70 -11.55
CA LYS A 194 17.31 -6.90 -11.70
C LYS A 194 16.79 -7.85 -12.79
N TYR A 195 15.54 -7.65 -13.22
CA TYR A 195 14.85 -8.49 -14.21
C TYR A 195 14.33 -7.64 -15.39
N PRO A 196 15.21 -7.07 -16.23
CA PRO A 196 14.82 -6.10 -17.27
C PRO A 196 13.86 -6.68 -18.29
N GLU A 197 13.90 -8.01 -18.55
CA GLU A 197 13.04 -8.69 -19.51
C GLU A 197 11.66 -9.08 -18.97
N LYS A 198 11.41 -8.88 -17.67
CA LYS A 198 10.14 -9.25 -17.03
C LYS A 198 8.90 -8.68 -17.74
N PRO A 199 8.88 -7.40 -18.18
CA PRO A 199 7.74 -6.83 -18.90
C PRO A 199 7.46 -7.49 -20.26
N ASN A 200 8.46 -8.13 -20.88
CA ASN A 200 8.35 -8.67 -22.24
C ASN A 200 7.64 -10.02 -22.31
N THR A 201 7.35 -10.63 -21.17
CA THR A 201 6.68 -11.92 -21.09
C THR A 201 5.27 -11.79 -20.54
N LYS A 202 4.34 -12.65 -21.00
CA LYS A 202 2.96 -12.70 -20.49
C LYS A 202 2.91 -12.86 -18.97
N THR A 203 3.71 -13.77 -18.42
CA THR A 203 3.75 -14.05 -16.98
C THR A 203 4.35 -12.90 -16.19
N GLY A 204 5.46 -12.34 -16.66
CA GLY A 204 6.09 -11.18 -16.01
C GLY A 204 5.18 -9.95 -16.03
N MET A 205 4.54 -9.68 -17.17
CA MET A 205 3.60 -8.57 -17.29
C MET A 205 2.36 -8.76 -16.41
N ARG A 206 1.85 -9.99 -16.30
CA ARG A 206 0.77 -10.34 -15.35
C ARG A 206 1.14 -9.98 -13.90
N GLU A 207 2.37 -10.29 -13.48
CA GLU A 207 2.84 -9.94 -12.14
C GLU A 207 2.93 -8.43 -11.96
N ILE A 208 3.43 -7.71 -12.97
CA ILE A 208 3.52 -6.25 -12.95
C ILE A 208 2.14 -5.61 -12.87
N ILE A 209 1.19 -6.02 -13.70
CA ILE A 209 -0.19 -5.50 -13.67
C ILE A 209 -0.85 -5.75 -12.31
N ARG A 210 -0.68 -6.95 -11.75
CA ARG A 210 -1.22 -7.27 -10.43
C ARG A 210 -0.60 -6.41 -9.33
N MET A 211 0.69 -6.17 -9.37
CA MET A 211 1.37 -5.29 -8.42
C MET A 211 0.89 -3.84 -8.58
N GLU A 212 0.77 -3.36 -9.83
CA GLU A 212 0.25 -2.02 -10.12
C GLU A 212 -1.17 -1.83 -9.58
N ARG A 213 -2.05 -2.84 -9.74
CA ARG A 213 -3.39 -2.83 -9.15
C ARG A 213 -3.34 -2.76 -7.62
N LEU A 214 -2.47 -3.56 -6.99
CA LEU A 214 -2.33 -3.57 -5.53
C LEU A 214 -1.84 -2.23 -4.98
N ASN A 215 -0.96 -1.54 -5.70
CA ASN A 215 -0.43 -0.23 -5.31
C ASN A 215 -1.45 0.89 -5.58
N GLU A 216 -1.99 0.94 -6.80
CA GLU A 216 -2.93 1.97 -7.21
C GLU A 216 -4.24 1.93 -6.42
N LEU A 217 -4.76 0.75 -6.17
CA LEU A 217 -6.04 0.52 -5.51
C LEU A 217 -5.90 0.14 -4.03
N ALA A 218 -4.72 0.36 -3.45
CA ALA A 218 -4.48 0.12 -2.03
C ALA A 218 -5.50 0.87 -1.17
N CYS A 219 -6.03 0.22 -0.14
CA CYS A 219 -7.03 0.77 0.79
C CYS A 219 -8.40 1.15 0.17
N GLU A 220 -8.71 0.65 -1.03
CA GLU A 220 -9.99 0.89 -1.70
C GLU A 220 -10.93 -0.34 -1.70
N GLY A 221 -10.62 -1.38 -0.92
CA GLY A 221 -11.43 -2.61 -0.83
C GLY A 221 -11.29 -3.55 -2.04
N LYS A 222 -10.44 -3.24 -3.02
CA LYS A 222 -10.28 -4.04 -4.26
C LYS A 222 -9.40 -5.27 -4.06
N ARG A 223 -8.39 -5.18 -3.20
CA ARG A 223 -7.40 -6.25 -2.95
C ARG A 223 -8.05 -7.59 -2.59
N PHE A 224 -9.06 -7.56 -1.75
CA PHE A 224 -9.80 -8.75 -1.33
C PHE A 224 -10.37 -9.54 -2.53
N TRP A 225 -11.00 -8.85 -3.46
CA TRP A 225 -11.60 -9.44 -4.65
C TRP A 225 -10.55 -9.89 -5.66
N ASP A 226 -9.53 -9.07 -5.88
CA ASP A 226 -8.42 -9.38 -6.77
C ASP A 226 -7.69 -10.65 -6.35
N LEU A 227 -7.34 -10.79 -5.08
CA LEU A 227 -6.67 -12.00 -4.58
C LEU A 227 -7.55 -13.26 -4.74
N ARG A 228 -8.86 -13.15 -4.51
CA ARG A 228 -9.78 -14.26 -4.74
C ARG A 228 -9.85 -14.68 -6.21
N ARG A 229 -10.09 -13.74 -7.13
CA ARG A 229 -10.16 -14.07 -8.55
C ARG A 229 -8.82 -14.55 -9.14
N TRP A 230 -7.70 -14.11 -8.57
CA TRP A 230 -6.37 -14.63 -8.93
C TRP A 230 -6.02 -15.95 -8.25
N LYS A 231 -6.84 -16.44 -7.34
CA LYS A 231 -6.57 -17.59 -6.47
C LYS A 231 -5.23 -17.48 -5.75
N LYS A 232 -4.95 -16.28 -5.22
CA LYS A 232 -3.74 -15.98 -4.44
C LYS A 232 -4.08 -15.93 -2.96
N GLU A 233 -3.28 -16.62 -2.16
CA GLU A 233 -3.41 -16.57 -0.71
C GLU A 233 -2.72 -15.32 -0.14
N LEU A 234 -3.31 -14.78 0.92
CA LEU A 234 -2.66 -13.78 1.73
C LEU A 234 -1.61 -14.43 2.63
N PRO A 235 -0.49 -13.73 2.90
CA PRO A 235 0.44 -14.19 3.93
C PRO A 235 -0.31 -14.49 5.24
N ARG A 236 -0.01 -15.63 5.85
CA ARG A 236 -0.66 -16.04 7.10
C ARG A 236 -0.36 -15.09 8.24
N GLU A 237 0.88 -14.64 8.32
CA GLU A 237 1.31 -13.70 9.34
C GLU A 237 0.93 -12.27 8.95
N VAL A 238 0.23 -11.59 9.85
CA VAL A 238 -0.02 -10.16 9.75
C VAL A 238 1.01 -9.45 10.59
N LYS A 239 1.87 -8.68 9.94
CA LYS A 239 3.02 -8.01 10.55
C LYS A 239 2.83 -6.50 10.60
N GLY A 240 3.38 -5.89 11.63
CA GLY A 240 3.47 -4.46 11.84
C GLY A 240 4.72 -4.10 12.64
N TRP A 241 4.83 -2.85 13.01
CA TRP A 241 5.86 -2.38 13.93
C TRP A 241 5.49 -2.68 15.39
N TYR A 242 6.46 -2.67 16.27
CA TYR A 242 6.23 -2.81 17.72
C TYR A 242 5.75 -1.48 18.31
N VAL A 243 4.46 -1.24 18.23
CA VAL A 243 3.81 0.05 18.58
C VAL A 243 3.86 0.41 20.07
N GLN A 244 4.43 -0.46 20.92
CA GLN A 244 4.68 -0.18 22.33
C GLN A 244 6.08 0.40 22.56
N GLY A 245 6.92 0.48 21.54
CA GLY A 245 8.26 1.04 21.64
C GLY A 245 8.24 2.56 21.73
N GLU A 246 9.04 3.12 22.63
CA GLU A 246 9.18 4.57 22.83
C GLU A 246 10.34 5.15 22.03
N THR A 247 11.34 4.34 21.71
CA THR A 247 12.50 4.71 20.89
C THR A 247 12.40 4.15 19.49
N ALA A 248 13.19 4.68 18.54
CA ALA A 248 13.28 4.11 17.18
C ALA A 248 13.68 2.63 17.21
N GLN A 249 14.67 2.29 18.02
CA GLN A 249 15.18 0.92 18.16
C GLN A 249 14.10 -0.06 18.65
N GLU A 250 13.21 0.37 19.51
CA GLU A 250 12.12 -0.48 20.01
C GLU A 250 10.98 -0.53 19.02
N PHE A 251 10.57 0.63 18.46
CA PHE A 251 9.42 0.76 17.58
C PHE A 251 9.62 0.03 16.25
N TYR A 252 10.78 0.17 15.60
CA TYR A 252 11.05 -0.43 14.28
C TYR A 252 11.39 -1.93 14.33
N ARG A 253 10.95 -2.63 15.37
CA ARG A 253 10.97 -4.10 15.40
C ARG A 253 9.73 -4.67 14.73
N VAL A 254 9.95 -5.56 13.77
CA VAL A 254 8.85 -6.27 13.10
C VAL A 254 8.20 -7.24 14.09
N THR A 255 6.89 -7.13 14.25
CA THR A 255 6.11 -7.96 15.17
C THR A 255 4.97 -8.63 14.41
N THR A 256 4.75 -9.92 14.68
CA THR A 256 3.54 -10.63 14.22
C THR A 256 2.38 -10.25 15.14
N LEU A 257 1.40 -9.55 14.58
CA LEU A 257 0.24 -9.04 15.30
C LEU A 257 -0.79 -10.16 15.52
N TYR A 258 -1.04 -10.94 14.49
CA TYR A 258 -1.90 -12.14 14.56
C TYR A 258 -1.65 -13.05 13.36
N LEU A 259 -2.16 -14.28 13.46
CA LEU A 259 -2.16 -15.25 12.39
C LEU A 259 -3.55 -15.33 11.76
N ARG A 260 -3.62 -15.16 10.44
CA ARG A 260 -4.87 -15.39 9.71
C ARG A 260 -5.23 -16.88 9.72
N SER A 261 -6.52 -17.16 9.71
CA SER A 261 -7.02 -18.52 9.42
C SER A 261 -6.50 -18.97 8.06
N ARG A 262 -6.25 -20.27 7.90
CA ARG A 262 -5.89 -20.82 6.61
C ARG A 262 -7.03 -20.61 5.64
N TYR A 263 -6.69 -20.12 4.46
CA TYR A 263 -7.63 -20.03 3.36
C TYR A 263 -7.83 -21.40 2.76
N SER A 264 -9.05 -21.81 2.60
CA SER A 264 -9.41 -23.11 2.03
C SER A 264 -10.34 -22.94 0.82
N PHE A 265 -10.62 -24.01 0.09
CA PHE A 265 -11.49 -23.94 -1.09
C PHE A 265 -12.87 -23.34 -0.78
N LYS A 266 -13.44 -23.62 0.38
CA LYS A 266 -14.73 -23.06 0.80
C LYS A 266 -14.74 -21.53 0.85
N ASP A 267 -13.59 -20.90 1.13
CA ASP A 267 -13.48 -19.45 1.29
C ASP A 267 -13.59 -18.68 -0.05
N TYR A 268 -13.56 -19.37 -1.20
CA TYR A 268 -13.90 -18.80 -2.51
C TYR A 268 -15.41 -18.67 -2.72
N LEU A 269 -16.19 -19.43 -1.98
CA LEU A 269 -17.65 -19.44 -2.04
C LEU A 269 -18.20 -18.93 -0.70
N TRP A 270 -19.32 -18.20 -0.77
CA TRP A 270 -20.02 -17.78 0.43
C TRP A 270 -20.98 -18.88 0.89
N PRO A 271 -21.15 -19.08 2.22
CA PRO A 271 -22.18 -19.97 2.69
C PRO A 271 -23.55 -19.44 2.31
N LEU A 272 -24.43 -20.34 1.88
CA LEU A 272 -25.84 -20.02 1.75
C LEU A 272 -26.47 -19.93 3.14
N LYS A 273 -27.40 -19.00 3.33
CA LYS A 273 -28.13 -18.89 4.61
C LYS A 273 -28.87 -20.21 4.86
N VAL A 274 -28.78 -20.74 6.06
CA VAL A 274 -29.46 -21.99 6.47
C VAL A 274 -30.96 -21.94 6.16
N GLU A 275 -31.61 -20.80 6.43
CA GLU A 275 -33.03 -20.61 6.12
C GLU A 275 -33.36 -20.76 4.62
N THR A 276 -32.44 -20.37 3.74
CA THR A 276 -32.62 -20.49 2.28
C THR A 276 -32.49 -21.95 1.85
N VAL A 277 -31.50 -22.66 2.39
CA VAL A 277 -31.27 -24.07 2.10
C VAL A 277 -32.46 -24.90 2.62
N LEU A 278 -33.00 -24.58 3.78
CA LEU A 278 -34.15 -25.26 4.35
C LEU A 278 -35.47 -25.03 3.59
N LYS A 279 -35.60 -23.90 2.90
CA LYS A 279 -36.79 -23.56 2.08
C LYS A 279 -36.82 -24.27 0.72
N ASP A 280 -35.64 -24.60 0.19
CA ASP A 280 -35.51 -25.30 -1.09
C ASP A 280 -34.69 -26.58 -0.92
N PRO A 281 -35.36 -27.75 -0.86
CA PRO A 281 -34.69 -29.05 -0.71
C PRO A 281 -33.71 -29.39 -1.84
N ASN A 282 -33.84 -28.75 -3.00
CA ASN A 282 -32.94 -28.96 -4.14
C ASN A 282 -31.68 -28.08 -4.07
N LEU A 283 -31.65 -27.12 -3.15
CA LEU A 283 -30.54 -26.23 -2.96
C LEU A 283 -29.53 -26.82 -1.96
N GLY A 284 -28.45 -27.39 -2.47
CA GLY A 284 -27.34 -27.86 -1.63
C GLY A 284 -26.49 -26.67 -1.09
N GLN A 285 -25.92 -26.86 0.09
CA GLN A 285 -24.93 -25.91 0.61
C GLN A 285 -23.66 -25.93 -0.26
N ASN A 286 -22.97 -24.76 -0.36
CA ASN A 286 -21.69 -24.69 -1.04
C ASN A 286 -20.65 -25.63 -0.41
N PRO A 287 -19.76 -26.25 -1.22
CA PRO A 287 -18.79 -27.22 -0.72
C PRO A 287 -17.95 -26.71 0.44
N GLY A 288 -17.91 -27.44 1.53
CA GLY A 288 -17.10 -27.13 2.70
C GLY A 288 -17.78 -26.24 3.77
N TRP A 289 -19.06 -25.89 3.53
CA TRP A 289 -19.89 -25.16 4.50
C TRP A 289 -20.97 -26.04 5.10
#